data_178b550eb33a4b8b58490d3ca7d27ba6
#
_entry.id   178b550eb33a4b8b58490d3ca7d27ba6
#
_cell.length_a   1.000
_cell.length_b   1.000
_cell.length_c   1.000
_cell.angle_alpha   90.00
_cell.angle_beta   90.00
_cell.angle_gamma   90.00
#
_symmetry.space_group_name_H-M   'P 1'
#
loop_
_entity.id
_entity.type
_entity.pdbx_description
1 polymer ?
#
loop_
_entity_poly.entity_id
_entity_poly.type
_entity_poly.pdbx_seq_one_letter_code
_entity_poly.pdbx_strand_id
1 'polypeptide(L)'
;MRAAQAQVDTVRVASRDNQIAAPIAGVVAKRHVVAGEKLSPEQQVLTIVDLSRLGLAGSVGTHEVSLLAPGMDVKVSVEGVADKVIGKLARIAPAAEAGTRSIGVTIELANPKETLRGGQYAVARVQVPDATQRLTLPLTAVGNTSGQDHIWVIESGLLARRAITLG
;
A
#
# COMPACT_ATOMS: atom_id res chain seq x y z
N MET A 1 49.45 -26.47 -23.58
CA MET A 1 48.64 -25.24 -23.70
C MET A 1 47.31 -25.30 -22.97
N ARG A 2 46.46 -26.37 -23.08
CA ARG A 2 45.16 -26.44 -22.41
C ARG A 2 45.24 -26.42 -20.87
N ALA A 3 46.23 -27.03 -20.24
CA ALA A 3 46.36 -27.03 -18.77
C ALA A 3 46.69 -25.63 -18.21
N ALA A 4 47.56 -24.89 -18.89
CA ALA A 4 47.89 -23.52 -18.48
C ALA A 4 46.68 -22.55 -18.61
N GLN A 5 45.86 -22.74 -19.64
CA GLN A 5 44.65 -21.97 -19.83
C GLN A 5 43.62 -22.25 -18.70
N ALA A 6 43.43 -23.52 -18.34
CA ALA A 6 42.53 -23.89 -17.26
C ALA A 6 43.00 -23.30 -15.91
N GLN A 7 44.27 -23.22 -15.68
CA GLN A 7 44.86 -22.63 -14.46
C GLN A 7 44.64 -21.09 -14.41
N VAL A 8 44.77 -20.41 -15.54
CA VAL A 8 44.46 -18.98 -15.66
C VAL A 8 42.98 -18.71 -15.44
N ASP A 9 42.11 -19.56 -15.97
CA ASP A 9 40.67 -19.39 -15.80
C ASP A 9 40.24 -19.63 -14.33
N THR A 10 40.85 -20.58 -13.63
CA THR A 10 40.62 -20.79 -12.19
C THR A 10 41.02 -19.56 -11.37
N VAL A 11 42.18 -18.97 -11.65
CA VAL A 11 42.63 -17.77 -10.93
C VAL A 11 41.75 -16.55 -11.27
N ARG A 12 41.22 -16.45 -12.49
CA ARG A 12 40.29 -15.39 -12.88
C ARG A 12 38.95 -15.50 -12.17
N VAL A 13 38.43 -16.71 -12.00
CA VAL A 13 37.20 -16.97 -11.20
C VAL A 13 37.43 -16.54 -9.74
N ALA A 14 38.52 -17.01 -9.11
CA ALA A 14 38.86 -16.64 -7.75
C ALA A 14 39.06 -15.11 -7.56
N SER A 15 39.58 -14.42 -8.59
CA SER A 15 39.72 -12.96 -8.57
C SER A 15 38.38 -12.22 -8.70
N ARG A 16 37.42 -12.77 -9.43
CA ARG A 16 36.05 -12.22 -9.50
C ARG A 16 35.29 -12.35 -8.20
N ASP A 17 35.48 -13.44 -7.48
CA ASP A 17 34.84 -13.68 -6.19
C ASP A 17 35.30 -12.71 -5.09
N ASN A 18 36.44 -12.02 -5.32
CA ASN A 18 36.92 -10.94 -4.44
C ASN A 18 36.24 -9.57 -4.71
N GLN A 19 35.40 -9.47 -5.73
CA GLN A 19 34.68 -8.24 -6.06
C GLN A 19 33.18 -8.43 -5.76
N ILE A 20 32.71 -7.83 -4.66
CA ILE A 20 31.32 -7.83 -4.29
C ILE A 20 30.61 -6.68 -5.01
N ALA A 21 29.72 -7.01 -5.95
CA ALA A 21 28.90 -6.04 -6.67
C ALA A 21 27.49 -5.97 -6.09
N ALA A 22 26.88 -4.79 -6.09
CA ALA A 22 25.49 -4.64 -5.70
C ALA A 22 24.57 -5.32 -6.74
N PRO A 23 23.70 -6.25 -6.34
CA PRO A 23 22.79 -6.94 -7.26
C PRO A 23 21.61 -6.09 -7.73
N ILE A 24 21.32 -5.00 -7.04
CA ILE A 24 20.23 -4.05 -7.34
C ILE A 24 20.72 -2.62 -7.19
N ALA A 25 20.07 -1.70 -7.89
CA ALA A 25 20.20 -0.28 -7.61
C ALA A 25 19.47 0.06 -6.32
N GLY A 26 20.02 0.97 -5.50
CA GLY A 26 19.41 1.35 -4.23
C GLY A 26 20.37 2.07 -3.31
N VAL A 27 19.94 2.25 -2.07
CA VAL A 27 20.68 2.94 -1.02
C VAL A 27 21.19 1.92 0.00
N VAL A 28 22.43 2.11 0.47
CA VAL A 28 22.98 1.28 1.55
C VAL A 28 22.27 1.64 2.85
N ALA A 29 21.39 0.74 3.32
CA ALA A 29 20.67 0.91 4.56
C ALA A 29 21.53 0.56 5.79
N LYS A 30 22.39 -0.45 5.65
CA LYS A 30 23.25 -0.90 6.75
C LYS A 30 24.55 -1.51 6.21
N ARG A 31 25.64 -1.21 6.87
CA ARG A 31 26.93 -1.88 6.70
C ARG A 31 27.15 -2.80 7.91
N HIS A 32 27.47 -4.08 7.65
CA HIS A 32 27.63 -5.11 8.67
C HIS A 32 29.10 -5.41 9.00
N VAL A 33 30.00 -4.94 8.17
CA VAL A 33 31.45 -5.21 8.28
C VAL A 33 32.27 -3.93 8.21
N VAL A 34 33.45 -3.93 8.71
CA VAL A 34 34.41 -2.80 8.64
C VAL A 34 35.54 -3.08 7.69
N ALA A 35 36.19 -2.03 7.16
CA ALA A 35 37.34 -2.18 6.29
C ALA A 35 38.49 -2.86 7.04
N GLY A 36 39.16 -3.84 6.39
CA GLY A 36 40.23 -4.63 6.98
C GLY A 36 39.78 -5.90 7.71
N GLU A 37 38.45 -6.11 7.83
CA GLU A 37 37.90 -7.34 8.42
C GLU A 37 37.99 -8.51 7.44
N LYS A 38 38.34 -9.69 7.95
CA LYS A 38 38.32 -10.93 7.17
C LYS A 38 36.90 -11.46 7.09
N LEU A 39 36.40 -11.63 5.89
CA LEU A 39 35.04 -12.12 5.61
C LEU A 39 35.03 -13.63 5.50
N SER A 40 33.99 -14.24 6.02
CA SER A 40 33.64 -15.63 5.78
C SER A 40 32.70 -15.76 4.58
N PRO A 41 32.69 -16.92 3.88
CA PRO A 41 31.68 -17.17 2.87
C PRO A 41 30.26 -16.97 3.45
N GLU A 42 29.36 -16.36 2.63
CA GLU A 42 27.95 -16.08 2.99
C GLU A 42 27.75 -15.03 4.10
N GLN A 43 28.83 -14.39 4.56
CA GLN A 43 28.70 -13.30 5.55
C GLN A 43 28.01 -12.10 4.95
N GLN A 44 27.04 -11.54 5.66
CA GLN A 44 26.38 -10.29 5.28
C GLN A 44 27.36 -9.11 5.31
N VAL A 45 27.53 -8.43 4.20
CA VAL A 45 28.42 -7.27 4.08
C VAL A 45 27.65 -5.97 4.14
N LEU A 46 26.65 -5.84 3.29
CA LEU A 46 25.80 -4.65 3.14
C LEU A 46 24.32 -5.05 3.03
N THR A 47 23.45 -4.21 3.54
CA THR A 47 22.03 -4.25 3.23
C THR A 47 21.69 -3.08 2.29
N ILE A 48 21.22 -3.40 1.10
CA ILE A 48 20.82 -2.42 0.08
C ILE A 48 19.30 -2.47 -0.03
N VAL A 49 18.66 -1.32 -0.03
CA VAL A 49 17.20 -1.18 -0.20
C VAL A 49 16.89 -0.31 -1.41
N ASP A 50 15.93 -0.76 -2.21
CA ASP A 50 15.34 0.03 -3.27
C ASP A 50 14.20 0.86 -2.67
N LEU A 51 14.35 2.19 -2.69
CA LEU A 51 13.35 3.12 -2.19
C LEU A 51 12.41 3.66 -3.28
N SER A 52 12.62 3.29 -4.53
CA SER A 52 11.82 3.81 -5.66
C SER A 52 10.35 3.42 -5.58
N ARG A 53 10.06 2.28 -4.95
CA ARG A 53 8.73 1.75 -4.69
C ARG A 53 8.65 1.18 -3.28
N LEU A 54 7.57 1.51 -2.59
CA LEU A 54 7.33 1.03 -1.24
C LEU A 54 6.01 0.27 -1.18
N GLY A 55 5.99 -0.78 -0.38
CA GLY A 55 4.77 -1.53 -0.07
C GLY A 55 4.22 -1.12 1.29
N LEU A 56 3.02 -0.58 1.31
CA LEU A 56 2.28 -0.37 2.55
C LEU A 56 1.48 -1.63 2.85
N ALA A 57 1.84 -2.32 3.92
CA ALA A 57 1.09 -3.46 4.43
C ALA A 57 -0.04 -2.95 5.35
N GLY A 58 -1.23 -3.45 5.14
CA GLY A 58 -2.40 -3.15 5.94
C GLY A 58 -3.33 -4.35 6.02
N SER A 59 -4.43 -4.22 6.76
CA SER A 59 -5.45 -5.25 6.86
C SER A 59 -6.84 -4.63 6.78
N VAL A 60 -7.78 -5.38 6.21
CA VAL A 60 -9.19 -4.99 6.09
C VAL A 60 -10.09 -6.10 6.65
N GLY A 61 -11.28 -5.75 7.10
CA GLY A 61 -12.26 -6.72 7.55
C GLY A 61 -12.72 -7.65 6.42
N THR A 62 -13.04 -8.90 6.75
CA THR A 62 -13.51 -9.89 5.77
C THR A 62 -14.78 -9.48 5.04
N HIS A 63 -15.62 -8.65 5.66
CA HIS A 63 -16.86 -8.13 5.06
C HIS A 63 -16.61 -6.99 4.06
N GLU A 64 -15.48 -6.29 4.16
CA GLU A 64 -15.13 -5.16 3.29
C GLU A 64 -14.28 -5.59 2.09
N VAL A 65 -13.60 -6.74 2.20
CA VAL A 65 -12.66 -7.20 1.15
C VAL A 65 -13.35 -7.44 -0.20
N SER A 66 -14.63 -7.83 -0.19
CA SER A 66 -15.42 -8.03 -1.42
C SER A 66 -15.62 -6.75 -2.24
N LEU A 67 -15.45 -5.60 -1.62
CA LEU A 67 -15.54 -4.29 -2.26
C LEU A 67 -14.22 -3.82 -2.86
N LEU A 68 -13.13 -4.55 -2.60
CA LEU A 68 -11.78 -4.21 -3.02
C LEU A 68 -11.37 -5.04 -4.23
N ALA A 69 -10.69 -4.39 -5.17
CA ALA A 69 -10.10 -5.06 -6.32
C ALA A 69 -8.65 -4.59 -6.52
N PRO A 70 -7.74 -5.48 -6.91
CA PRO A 70 -6.39 -5.09 -7.31
C PRO A 70 -6.43 -4.02 -8.40
N GLY A 71 -5.53 -3.04 -8.32
CA GLY A 71 -5.46 -1.89 -9.22
C GLY A 71 -6.25 -0.66 -8.78
N MET A 72 -7.09 -0.75 -7.75
CA MET A 72 -7.82 0.41 -7.20
C MET A 72 -6.86 1.47 -6.67
N ASP A 73 -7.20 2.73 -6.92
CA ASP A 73 -6.46 3.86 -6.36
C ASP A 73 -6.80 4.06 -4.88
N VAL A 74 -5.76 4.25 -4.08
CA VAL A 74 -5.83 4.39 -2.63
C VAL A 74 -5.18 5.70 -2.22
N LYS A 75 -5.89 6.55 -1.49
CA LYS A 75 -5.32 7.77 -0.91
C LYS A 75 -4.60 7.42 0.39
N VAL A 76 -3.30 7.65 0.41
CA VAL A 76 -2.44 7.33 1.56
C VAL A 76 -1.91 8.60 2.19
N SER A 77 -2.12 8.74 3.48
CA SER A 77 -1.50 9.79 4.31
C SER A 77 -0.36 9.18 5.10
N VAL A 78 0.86 9.61 4.85
CA VAL A 78 2.08 9.11 5.53
C VAL A 78 2.47 10.09 6.61
N GLU A 79 2.82 9.59 7.78
CA GLU A 79 3.29 10.43 8.88
C GLU A 79 4.55 11.21 8.51
N GLY A 80 4.56 12.51 8.80
CA GLY A 80 5.67 13.40 8.44
C GLY A 80 5.66 13.90 7.00
N VAL A 81 4.66 13.53 6.18
CA VAL A 81 4.50 13.99 4.80
C VAL A 81 3.21 14.79 4.68
N ALA A 82 3.32 16.06 4.26
CA ALA A 82 2.16 16.95 4.17
C ALA A 82 1.19 16.55 3.05
N ASP A 83 1.71 16.07 1.94
CA ASP A 83 0.92 15.71 0.77
C ASP A 83 0.40 14.26 0.87
N LYS A 84 -0.83 14.06 0.42
CA LYS A 84 -1.39 12.71 0.26
C LYS A 84 -0.77 12.03 -0.95
N VAL A 85 -0.29 10.83 -0.76
CA VAL A 85 0.26 9.99 -1.82
C VAL A 85 -0.86 9.10 -2.38
N ILE A 86 -0.91 8.97 -3.69
CA ILE A 86 -1.82 8.02 -4.34
C ILE A 86 -1.05 6.73 -4.55
N GLY A 87 -1.53 5.67 -3.94
CA GLY A 87 -1.04 4.31 -4.14
C GLY A 87 -2.03 3.47 -4.94
N LYS A 88 -1.61 2.27 -5.29
CA LYS A 88 -2.47 1.26 -5.93
C LYS A 88 -2.55 0.02 -5.06
N LEU A 89 -3.76 -0.51 -4.92
CA LEU A 89 -3.95 -1.81 -4.27
C LEU A 89 -3.31 -2.89 -5.13
N ALA A 90 -2.14 -3.36 -4.71
CA ALA A 90 -1.35 -4.31 -5.49
C ALA A 90 -1.77 -5.76 -5.23
N ARG A 91 -2.06 -6.11 -3.98
CA ARG A 91 -2.38 -7.48 -3.59
C ARG A 91 -3.35 -7.52 -2.42
N ILE A 92 -4.24 -8.52 -2.48
CA ILE A 92 -5.13 -8.94 -1.40
C ILE A 92 -4.71 -10.37 -1.03
N ALA A 93 -4.50 -10.66 0.24
CA ALA A 93 -4.15 -12.01 0.69
C ALA A 93 -5.30 -12.98 0.39
N PRO A 94 -4.99 -14.22 -0.01
CA PRO A 94 -6.02 -15.20 -0.37
C PRO A 94 -6.77 -15.78 0.83
N ALA A 95 -6.26 -15.57 2.05
CA ALA A 95 -6.85 -16.07 3.28
C ALA A 95 -6.82 -15.02 4.37
N ALA A 96 -7.81 -15.09 5.27
CA ALA A 96 -7.84 -14.29 6.47
C ALA A 96 -6.82 -14.81 7.50
N GLU A 97 -6.27 -13.89 8.28
CA GLU A 97 -5.41 -14.23 9.41
C GLU A 97 -6.24 -14.88 10.52
N ALA A 98 -5.71 -15.98 11.05
CA ALA A 98 -6.36 -16.71 12.13
C ALA A 98 -6.49 -15.81 13.39
N GLY A 99 -7.69 -15.71 13.92
CA GLY A 99 -7.99 -14.97 15.15
C GLY A 99 -8.38 -13.49 14.96
N THR A 100 -7.99 -12.84 13.87
CA THR A 100 -8.26 -11.40 13.66
C THR A 100 -9.46 -11.11 12.75
N ARG A 101 -9.91 -12.10 11.97
CA ARG A 101 -10.94 -11.96 10.91
C ARG A 101 -10.58 -10.83 9.93
N SER A 102 -9.30 -10.63 9.69
CA SER A 102 -8.79 -9.61 8.78
C SER A 102 -8.04 -10.26 7.62
N ILE A 103 -8.06 -9.60 6.48
CA ILE A 103 -7.36 -10.01 5.26
C ILE A 103 -6.26 -9.00 4.99
N GLY A 104 -5.03 -9.50 4.85
CA GLY A 104 -3.88 -8.67 4.55
C GLY A 104 -4.00 -8.05 3.16
N VAL A 105 -3.69 -6.77 3.05
CA VAL A 105 -3.63 -6.04 1.78
C VAL A 105 -2.27 -5.37 1.64
N THR A 106 -1.79 -5.25 0.39
CA THR A 106 -0.55 -4.53 0.09
C THR A 106 -0.88 -3.43 -0.91
N ILE A 107 -0.54 -2.20 -0.55
CA ILE A 107 -0.70 -1.03 -1.41
C ILE A 107 0.69 -0.62 -1.88
N GLU A 108 0.89 -0.53 -3.18
CA GLU A 108 2.14 -0.06 -3.78
C GLU A 108 2.12 1.46 -3.89
N LEU A 109 3.20 2.09 -3.40
CA LEU A 109 3.43 3.52 -3.42
C LEU A 109 4.63 3.82 -4.30
N ALA A 110 4.47 4.64 -5.34
CA ALA A 110 5.57 5.17 -6.10
C ALA A 110 6.29 6.25 -5.28
N ASN A 111 7.62 6.17 -5.21
CA ASN A 111 8.46 7.07 -4.43
C ASN A 111 9.63 7.62 -5.25
N PRO A 112 9.37 8.30 -6.39
CA PRO A 112 10.41 8.72 -7.33
C PRO A 112 11.41 9.73 -6.74
N LYS A 113 11.01 10.45 -5.70
CA LYS A 113 11.85 11.40 -4.97
C LYS A 113 12.53 10.79 -3.75
N GLU A 114 12.31 9.52 -3.48
CA GLU A 114 12.81 8.80 -2.31
C GLU A 114 12.58 9.53 -0.97
N THR A 115 11.48 10.29 -0.87
CA THR A 115 11.11 11.02 0.35
C THR A 115 10.46 10.14 1.41
N LEU A 116 9.80 9.08 0.97
CA LEU A 116 9.21 8.08 1.87
C LEU A 116 10.27 7.08 2.31
N ARG A 117 10.16 6.60 3.55
CA ARG A 117 11.07 5.62 4.13
C ARG A 117 10.31 4.40 4.63
N GLY A 118 10.95 3.24 4.59
CA GLY A 118 10.42 2.06 5.26
C GLY A 118 10.28 2.28 6.77
N GLY A 119 9.22 1.71 7.35
CA GLY A 119 8.92 1.83 8.78
C GLY A 119 8.09 3.05 9.20
N GLN A 120 7.74 3.94 8.28
CA GLN A 120 6.82 5.04 8.56
C GLN A 120 5.38 4.50 8.74
N TYR A 121 4.64 5.13 9.66
CA TYR A 121 3.21 4.88 9.81
C TYR A 121 2.42 5.58 8.69
N ALA A 122 1.40 4.90 8.17
CA ALA A 122 0.55 5.47 7.14
C ALA A 122 -0.90 5.02 7.29
N VAL A 123 -1.82 5.89 6.88
CA VAL A 123 -3.25 5.62 6.84
C VAL A 123 -3.73 5.62 5.41
N ALA A 124 -4.26 4.49 4.98
CA ALA A 124 -4.83 4.30 3.66
C ALA A 124 -6.36 4.51 3.69
N ARG A 125 -6.89 5.26 2.72
CA ARG A 125 -8.33 5.44 2.52
C ARG A 125 -8.70 5.02 1.11
N VAL A 126 -9.53 3.99 1.00
CA VAL A 126 -10.09 3.51 -0.25
C VAL A 126 -11.48 4.12 -0.43
N GLN A 127 -11.74 4.70 -1.59
CA GLN A 127 -13.08 5.14 -1.95
C GLN A 127 -13.73 4.01 -2.75
N VAL A 128 -14.71 3.36 -2.15
CA VAL A 128 -15.50 2.34 -2.82
C VAL A 128 -16.72 3.01 -3.44
N PRO A 129 -16.96 2.86 -4.75
CA PRO A 129 -18.16 3.37 -5.38
C PRO A 129 -19.39 2.65 -4.76
N ASP A 130 -20.30 3.42 -4.20
CA ASP A 130 -21.61 2.87 -3.85
C ASP A 130 -22.44 2.73 -5.14
N ALA A 131 -22.69 1.49 -5.55
CA ALA A 131 -23.51 1.21 -6.74
C ALA A 131 -24.99 1.57 -6.51
N THR A 132 -25.39 1.80 -5.27
CA THR A 132 -26.76 2.17 -4.94
C THR A 132 -26.93 3.67 -5.03
N GLN A 133 -27.64 4.14 -6.05
CA GLN A 133 -28.07 5.54 -6.12
C GLN A 133 -29.02 5.81 -4.95
N ARG A 134 -28.55 6.52 -3.94
CA ARG A 134 -29.37 6.96 -2.81
C ARG A 134 -29.65 8.45 -2.98
N LEU A 135 -30.92 8.81 -2.87
CA LEU A 135 -31.30 10.21 -2.77
C LEU A 135 -30.88 10.72 -1.39
N THR A 136 -30.03 11.72 -1.37
CA THR A 136 -29.59 12.35 -0.12
C THR A 136 -30.21 13.72 0.03
N LEU A 137 -30.68 14.00 1.23
CA LEU A 137 -31.26 15.28 1.61
C LEU A 137 -30.56 15.82 2.86
N PRO A 138 -30.43 17.14 3.03
CA PRO A 138 -30.00 17.70 4.30
C PRO A 138 -30.97 17.28 5.41
N LEU A 139 -30.45 16.89 6.56
CA LEU A 139 -31.28 16.46 7.70
C LEU A 139 -32.28 17.54 8.11
N THR A 140 -31.93 18.81 7.90
CA THR A 140 -32.82 19.98 8.14
C THR A 140 -34.05 20.03 7.24
N ALA A 141 -34.07 19.29 6.12
CA ALA A 141 -35.23 19.19 5.25
C ALA A 141 -36.22 18.10 5.66
N VAL A 142 -35.86 17.30 6.66
CA VAL A 142 -36.69 16.23 7.17
C VAL A 142 -37.52 16.72 8.36
N GLY A 143 -38.82 16.68 8.23
CA GLY A 143 -39.77 16.92 9.32
C GLY A 143 -40.26 15.61 9.92
N ASN A 144 -40.49 15.59 11.22
CA ASN A 144 -41.15 14.48 11.88
C ASN A 144 -42.48 14.93 12.49
N THR A 145 -43.55 14.22 12.18
CA THR A 145 -44.85 14.49 12.77
C THR A 145 -45.47 13.15 13.22
N SER A 146 -45.76 13.04 14.49
CA SER A 146 -46.37 11.83 15.09
C SER A 146 -45.58 10.53 14.81
N GLY A 147 -44.21 10.63 14.78
CA GLY A 147 -43.33 9.49 14.55
C GLY A 147 -43.13 9.10 13.09
N GLN A 148 -43.69 9.87 12.16
CA GLN A 148 -43.49 9.68 10.72
C GLN A 148 -42.58 10.76 10.15
N ASP A 149 -41.49 10.32 9.51
CA ASP A 149 -40.57 11.22 8.79
C ASP A 149 -41.17 11.61 7.44
N HIS A 150 -41.06 12.88 7.10
CA HIS A 150 -41.60 13.42 5.87
C HIS A 150 -40.73 14.58 5.34
N ILE A 151 -40.89 14.86 4.07
CA ILE A 151 -40.30 16.03 3.40
C ILE A 151 -41.41 16.81 2.68
N TRP A 152 -41.16 18.09 2.49
CA TRP A 152 -41.98 18.93 1.63
C TRP A 152 -41.30 19.03 0.26
N VAL A 153 -42.05 18.70 -0.79
CA VAL A 153 -41.62 18.81 -2.19
C VAL A 153 -42.52 19.80 -2.93
N ILE A 154 -41.95 20.51 -3.88
CA ILE A 154 -42.73 21.35 -4.77
C ILE A 154 -43.10 20.54 -6.01
N GLU A 155 -44.36 20.24 -6.18
CA GLU A 155 -44.89 19.53 -7.35
C GLU A 155 -45.89 20.46 -8.07
N SER A 156 -45.58 20.76 -9.33
CA SER A 156 -46.40 21.66 -10.15
C SER A 156 -46.73 23.03 -9.50
N GLY A 157 -45.77 23.57 -8.72
CA GLY A 157 -45.93 24.86 -8.05
C GLY A 157 -46.67 24.79 -6.70
N LEU A 158 -47.09 23.62 -6.24
CA LEU A 158 -47.76 23.41 -4.97
C LEU A 158 -46.88 22.60 -4.03
N LEU A 159 -46.98 22.86 -2.72
CA LEU A 159 -46.30 22.10 -1.69
C LEU A 159 -47.03 20.78 -1.45
N ALA A 160 -46.31 19.68 -1.63
CA ALA A 160 -46.80 18.34 -1.33
C ALA A 160 -45.95 17.72 -0.19
N ARG A 161 -46.63 17.12 0.78
CA ARG A 161 -45.97 16.35 1.84
C ARG A 161 -45.74 14.91 1.40
N ARG A 162 -44.50 14.44 1.39
CA ARG A 162 -44.17 13.04 1.10
C ARG A 162 -43.58 12.36 2.32
N ALA A 163 -44.16 11.21 2.70
CA ALA A 163 -43.57 10.35 3.72
C ALA A 163 -42.28 9.72 3.18
N ILE A 164 -41.26 9.63 4.01
CA ILE A 164 -39.97 9.03 3.68
C ILE A 164 -39.58 8.03 4.78
N THR A 165 -38.68 7.13 4.43
CA THR A 165 -37.99 6.26 5.39
C THR A 165 -36.52 6.63 5.34
N LEU A 166 -35.95 6.95 6.49
CA LEU A 166 -34.52 7.19 6.63
C LEU A 166 -33.77 5.85 6.64
N GLY A 167 -32.63 5.79 5.91
CA GLY A 167 -31.79 4.60 5.85
C GLY A 167 -30.55 4.72 6.72
#